data_3b89655dd76a0bbd2775e3f3e210692c
#
_entry.id   3b89655dd76a0bbd2775e3f3e210692c
#
_cell.length_a   1.000
_cell.length_b   1.000
_cell.length_c   1.000
_cell.angle_alpha   90.00
_cell.angle_beta   90.00
_cell.angle_gamma   90.00
#
_symmetry.space_group_name_H-M   'P 1'
#
loop_
_entity.id
_entity.type
_entity.pdbx_description
1 polymer ?
#
loop_
_entity_poly.entity_id
_entity_poly.type
_entity_poly.pdbx_seq_one_letter_code
_entity_poly.pdbx_strand_id
1 'polypeptide(L)'
;MTVDNGDFVYDAATKRKEIVYVGRLDFVQKRVYRVIDTWNYLEEQFPDWRLTIVGDGEDRANLESHVKALGLKRVSFEGFKNTVDYYKRASVLMLTSDFEGFPLVLAECMSFGVVPVVYNSYAAVGDIISDGKDGIVVPFCPEGYKADVAAQIVAKIMKEDSLRNDMSLAAIEKSKNYSVDEIYNRWMEILRAL
;
A
#
# COMPACT_ATOMS: atom_id res chain seq x y z
N MET A 1 17.57 -4.28 6.00
CA MET A 1 16.55 -4.59 5.00
C MET A 1 16.44 -3.40 4.09
N THR A 2 16.51 -3.59 2.81
CA THR A 2 16.82 -2.53 1.84
C THR A 2 15.93 -2.66 0.64
N VAL A 3 15.60 -1.54 0.01
CA VAL A 3 14.78 -1.47 -1.17
C VAL A 3 15.67 -1.27 -2.39
N ASP A 4 15.49 -2.14 -3.37
CA ASP A 4 16.13 -2.02 -4.68
C ASP A 4 15.06 -2.15 -5.75
N ASN A 5 14.91 -1.13 -6.59
CA ASN A 5 14.01 -1.12 -7.73
C ASN A 5 14.73 -1.39 -9.07
N GLY A 6 16.04 -1.72 -9.02
CA GLY A 6 16.87 -1.88 -10.20
C GLY A 6 16.88 -0.61 -11.07
N ASP A 7 16.87 -0.81 -12.38
CA ASP A 7 16.84 0.28 -13.38
C ASP A 7 15.41 0.78 -13.69
N PHE A 8 14.46 0.61 -12.78
CA PHE A 8 13.07 1.05 -13.02
C PHE A 8 12.98 2.57 -13.12
N VAL A 9 12.46 3.03 -14.24
CA VAL A 9 12.13 4.44 -14.47
C VAL A 9 10.62 4.62 -14.37
N TYR A 10 10.19 5.48 -13.46
CA TYR A 10 8.77 5.78 -13.27
C TYR A 10 8.21 6.50 -14.51
N ASP A 11 7.10 5.99 -14.99
CA ASP A 11 6.27 6.64 -16.01
C ASP A 11 4.79 6.52 -15.60
N ALA A 12 4.16 7.66 -15.36
CA ALA A 12 2.76 7.75 -14.97
C ALA A 12 1.81 7.07 -15.99
N ALA A 13 2.18 7.10 -17.29
CA ALA A 13 1.38 6.48 -18.35
C ALA A 13 1.33 4.95 -18.27
N THR A 14 2.30 4.32 -17.62
CA THR A 14 2.36 2.87 -17.44
C THR A 14 1.54 2.40 -16.22
N LYS A 15 1.13 3.32 -15.35
CA LYS A 15 0.35 3.01 -14.16
C LYS A 15 -1.10 2.71 -14.51
N ARG A 16 -1.61 1.65 -13.90
CA ARG A 16 -3.00 1.23 -14.05
C ARG A 16 -3.85 1.77 -12.93
N LYS A 17 -5.12 1.94 -13.17
CA LYS A 17 -6.14 2.21 -12.15
C LYS A 17 -6.34 0.95 -11.29
N GLU A 18 -5.35 0.67 -10.45
CA GLU A 18 -5.23 -0.55 -9.66
C GLU A 18 -4.80 -0.21 -8.24
N ILE A 19 -5.61 -0.65 -7.28
CA ILE A 19 -5.23 -0.73 -5.88
C ILE A 19 -4.64 -2.12 -5.66
N VAL A 20 -3.46 -2.20 -5.05
CA VAL A 20 -2.85 -3.47 -4.68
C VAL A 20 -2.76 -3.59 -3.15
N TYR A 21 -3.02 -4.79 -2.64
CA TYR A 21 -2.58 -5.26 -1.34
C TYR A 21 -1.46 -6.27 -1.54
N VAL A 22 -0.42 -6.19 -0.73
CA VAL A 22 0.70 -7.14 -0.76
C VAL A 22 1.02 -7.58 0.66
N GLY A 23 0.93 -8.88 0.91
CA GLY A 23 1.27 -9.45 2.22
C GLY A 23 0.58 -10.77 2.53
N ARG A 24 0.84 -11.28 3.74
CA ARG A 24 0.18 -12.48 4.25
C ARG A 24 -1.32 -12.20 4.42
N LEU A 25 -2.14 -13.19 4.08
CA LEU A 25 -3.59 -13.11 4.21
C LEU A 25 -4.02 -13.63 5.58
N ASP A 26 -4.14 -12.73 6.55
CA ASP A 26 -4.62 -13.05 7.88
C ASP A 26 -5.57 -11.97 8.46
N PHE A 27 -6.45 -12.40 9.37
CA PHE A 27 -7.42 -11.53 10.05
C PHE A 27 -6.88 -10.92 11.33
N VAL A 28 -5.76 -11.39 11.87
CA VAL A 28 -5.27 -10.98 13.20
C VAL A 28 -4.37 -9.76 13.08
N GLN A 29 -3.33 -9.85 12.26
CA GLN A 29 -2.33 -8.78 12.11
C GLN A 29 -2.60 -7.92 10.89
N LYS A 30 -2.73 -8.54 9.71
CA LYS A 30 -2.81 -7.82 8.42
C LYS A 30 -4.18 -7.24 8.14
N ARG A 31 -5.25 -7.82 8.75
CA ARG A 31 -6.62 -7.29 8.64
C ARG A 31 -7.05 -7.02 7.19
N VAL A 32 -6.73 -7.94 6.28
CA VAL A 32 -6.93 -7.76 4.82
C VAL A 32 -8.39 -7.48 4.47
N TYR A 33 -9.34 -7.99 5.24
CA TYR A 33 -10.76 -7.71 5.06
C TYR A 33 -11.08 -6.21 5.08
N ARG A 34 -10.31 -5.38 5.81
CA ARG A 34 -10.48 -3.91 5.83
C ARG A 34 -10.23 -3.27 4.46
N VAL A 35 -9.29 -3.81 3.69
CA VAL A 35 -9.03 -3.38 2.30
C VAL A 35 -10.23 -3.74 1.43
N ILE A 36 -10.80 -4.95 1.60
CA ILE A 36 -11.97 -5.42 0.87
C ILE A 36 -13.21 -4.56 1.23
N ASP A 37 -13.42 -4.30 2.52
CA ASP A 37 -14.52 -3.45 3.01
C ASP A 37 -14.40 -2.02 2.45
N THR A 38 -13.19 -1.47 2.40
CA THR A 38 -12.96 -0.15 1.78
C THR A 38 -13.26 -0.18 0.29
N TRP A 39 -12.83 -1.23 -0.42
CA TRP A 39 -13.11 -1.42 -1.83
C TRP A 39 -14.61 -1.55 -2.13
N ASN A 40 -15.39 -2.14 -1.24
CA ASN A 40 -16.83 -2.26 -1.37
C ASN A 40 -17.53 -0.89 -1.53
N TYR A 41 -17.02 0.16 -0.91
CA TYR A 41 -17.53 1.54 -1.09
C TYR A 41 -17.03 2.19 -2.38
N LEU A 42 -15.98 1.67 -3.00
CA LEU A 42 -15.30 2.28 -4.15
C LEU A 42 -15.69 1.64 -5.49
N GLU A 43 -15.95 0.33 -5.49
CA GLU A 43 -16.07 -0.44 -6.72
C GLU A 43 -17.09 0.12 -7.70
N GLU A 44 -18.30 0.47 -7.25
CA GLU A 44 -19.32 1.03 -8.14
C GLU A 44 -19.00 2.47 -8.59
N GLN A 45 -18.34 3.26 -7.72
CA GLN A 45 -17.98 4.64 -8.02
C GLN A 45 -16.84 4.75 -9.04
N PHE A 46 -15.99 3.73 -9.14
CA PHE A 46 -14.77 3.70 -9.96
C PHE A 46 -14.72 2.46 -10.85
N PRO A 47 -15.56 2.40 -11.91
CA PRO A 47 -15.72 1.20 -12.74
C PRO A 47 -14.45 0.78 -13.50
N ASP A 48 -13.50 1.69 -13.71
CA ASP A 48 -12.21 1.43 -14.38
C ASP A 48 -11.11 0.98 -13.42
N TRP A 49 -11.35 1.04 -12.11
CA TRP A 49 -10.40 0.59 -11.10
C TRP A 49 -10.63 -0.87 -10.71
N ARG A 50 -9.60 -1.50 -10.16
CA ARG A 50 -9.64 -2.86 -9.62
C ARG A 50 -8.87 -2.97 -8.31
N LEU A 51 -9.20 -3.97 -7.51
CA LEU A 51 -8.42 -4.38 -6.35
C LEU A 51 -7.69 -5.69 -6.68
N THR A 52 -6.37 -5.71 -6.46
CA THR A 52 -5.54 -6.91 -6.63
C THR A 52 -4.91 -7.28 -5.29
N ILE A 53 -5.14 -8.50 -4.82
CA ILE A 53 -4.62 -9.02 -3.56
C ILE A 53 -3.50 -10.02 -3.87
N VAL A 54 -2.27 -9.65 -3.52
CA VAL A 54 -1.05 -10.44 -3.77
C VAL A 54 -0.55 -10.99 -2.45
N GLY A 55 -0.48 -12.30 -2.37
CA GLY A 55 -0.05 -13.04 -1.19
C GLY A 55 -0.91 -14.25 -0.94
N ASP A 56 -0.60 -14.96 0.12
CA ASP A 56 -1.33 -16.13 0.57
C ASP A 56 -1.37 -16.17 2.10
N GLY A 57 -2.22 -17.03 2.67
CA GLY A 57 -2.36 -17.18 4.11
C GLY A 57 -3.58 -17.99 4.50
N GLU A 58 -3.68 -18.30 5.77
CA GLU A 58 -4.72 -19.18 6.34
C GLU A 58 -6.15 -18.64 6.12
N ASP A 59 -6.32 -17.31 6.01
CA ASP A 59 -7.62 -16.69 5.83
C ASP A 59 -8.02 -16.44 4.37
N ARG A 60 -7.26 -16.94 3.38
CA ARG A 60 -7.57 -16.73 1.97
C ARG A 60 -8.99 -17.13 1.61
N ALA A 61 -9.42 -18.35 1.97
CA ALA A 61 -10.75 -18.86 1.64
C ALA A 61 -11.86 -17.99 2.28
N ASN A 62 -11.62 -17.51 3.49
CA ASN A 62 -12.55 -16.61 4.19
C ASN A 62 -12.65 -15.25 3.48
N LEU A 63 -11.53 -14.69 3.02
CA LEU A 63 -11.50 -13.43 2.29
C LEU A 63 -12.17 -13.55 0.91
N GLU A 64 -11.94 -14.64 0.18
CA GLU A 64 -12.62 -14.91 -1.09
C GLU A 64 -14.16 -15.06 -0.89
N SER A 65 -14.57 -15.73 0.19
CA SER A 65 -15.98 -15.84 0.58
C SER A 65 -16.58 -14.47 0.94
N HIS A 66 -15.82 -13.61 1.63
CA HIS A 66 -16.22 -12.25 1.97
C HIS A 66 -16.44 -11.39 0.72
N VAL A 67 -15.52 -11.41 -0.24
CA VAL A 67 -15.65 -10.75 -1.55
C VAL A 67 -16.93 -11.20 -2.27
N LYS A 68 -17.19 -12.51 -2.27
CA LYS A 68 -18.41 -13.08 -2.88
C LYS A 68 -19.69 -12.63 -2.16
N ALA A 69 -19.68 -12.61 -0.83
CA ALA A 69 -20.83 -12.17 -0.03
C ALA A 69 -21.17 -10.69 -0.27
N LEU A 70 -20.17 -9.83 -0.49
CA LEU A 70 -20.34 -8.43 -0.85
C LEU A 70 -20.71 -8.21 -2.33
N GLY A 71 -20.68 -9.25 -3.16
CA GLY A 71 -21.01 -9.15 -4.59
C GLY A 71 -19.97 -8.43 -5.45
N LEU A 72 -18.75 -8.24 -4.93
CA LEU A 72 -17.66 -7.56 -5.62
C LEU A 72 -17.17 -8.36 -6.84
N LYS A 73 -16.90 -7.66 -7.94
CA LYS A 73 -16.59 -8.27 -9.24
C LYS A 73 -15.18 -7.96 -9.75
N ARG A 74 -14.57 -6.88 -9.25
CA ARG A 74 -13.24 -6.43 -9.69
C ARG A 74 -12.17 -6.59 -8.62
N VAL A 75 -12.24 -7.72 -7.90
CA VAL A 75 -11.22 -8.17 -6.94
C VAL A 75 -10.56 -9.43 -7.49
N SER A 76 -9.22 -9.47 -7.49
CA SER A 76 -8.45 -10.67 -7.86
C SER A 76 -7.53 -11.09 -6.72
N PHE A 77 -7.42 -12.41 -6.49
CA PHE A 77 -6.48 -13.04 -5.57
C PHE A 77 -5.39 -13.75 -6.38
N GLU A 78 -4.18 -13.22 -6.35
CA GLU A 78 -3.08 -13.67 -7.20
C GLU A 78 -2.22 -14.78 -6.58
N GLY A 79 -2.39 -15.01 -5.26
CA GLY A 79 -1.53 -15.91 -4.51
C GLY A 79 -0.13 -15.35 -4.30
N PHE A 80 0.80 -16.20 -3.94
CA PHE A 80 2.20 -15.81 -3.74
C PHE A 80 2.89 -15.60 -5.10
N LYS A 81 3.25 -14.35 -5.40
CA LYS A 81 3.84 -13.91 -6.67
C LYS A 81 5.00 -12.96 -6.45
N ASN A 82 5.79 -12.71 -7.50
CA ASN A 82 6.77 -11.64 -7.50
C ASN A 82 6.05 -10.29 -7.43
N THR A 83 6.29 -9.53 -6.37
CA THR A 83 5.61 -8.26 -6.07
C THR A 83 6.01 -7.14 -7.02
N VAL A 84 7.21 -7.19 -7.58
CA VAL A 84 7.77 -6.17 -8.50
C VAL A 84 6.85 -5.94 -9.70
N ASP A 85 6.28 -7.00 -10.28
CA ASP A 85 5.40 -6.89 -11.44
C ASP A 85 4.10 -6.12 -11.12
N TYR A 86 3.66 -6.18 -9.87
CA TYR A 86 2.50 -5.44 -9.38
C TYR A 86 2.86 -4.00 -9.05
N TYR A 87 3.99 -3.75 -8.39
CA TYR A 87 4.44 -2.39 -8.09
C TYR A 87 4.71 -1.57 -9.35
N LYS A 88 5.25 -2.19 -10.41
CA LYS A 88 5.47 -1.49 -11.69
C LYS A 88 4.19 -0.93 -12.29
N ARG A 89 3.06 -1.59 -12.10
CA ARG A 89 1.79 -1.21 -12.74
C ARG A 89 0.76 -0.58 -11.81
N ALA A 90 0.73 -0.94 -10.53
CA ALA A 90 -0.29 -0.44 -9.60
C ALA A 90 -0.11 1.06 -9.32
N SER A 91 -1.21 1.77 -9.09
CA SER A 91 -1.21 3.18 -8.71
C SER A 91 -1.22 3.38 -7.21
N VAL A 92 -1.90 2.53 -6.45
CA VAL A 92 -2.12 2.68 -5.01
C VAL A 92 -1.85 1.35 -4.32
N LEU A 93 -1.21 1.37 -3.15
CA LEU A 93 -1.12 0.23 -2.25
C LEU A 93 -1.88 0.54 -0.97
N MET A 94 -2.72 -0.38 -0.51
CA MET A 94 -3.39 -0.26 0.79
C MET A 94 -2.80 -1.23 1.81
N LEU A 95 -2.47 -0.73 3.01
CA LEU A 95 -2.01 -1.51 4.15
C LEU A 95 -2.82 -1.14 5.40
N THR A 96 -3.59 -2.10 5.92
CA THR A 96 -4.53 -1.88 7.04
C THR A 96 -4.22 -2.73 8.26
N SER A 97 -2.97 -3.13 8.42
CA SER A 97 -2.47 -3.95 9.54
C SER A 97 -2.73 -3.27 10.89
N ASP A 98 -2.96 -4.06 11.93
CA ASP A 98 -3.06 -3.55 13.30
C ASP A 98 -1.68 -3.20 13.87
N PHE A 99 -0.65 -3.94 13.51
CA PHE A 99 0.73 -3.69 13.94
C PHE A 99 1.74 -4.17 12.91
N GLU A 100 2.84 -3.43 12.80
CA GLU A 100 4.02 -3.74 12.00
C GLU A 100 5.26 -3.30 12.77
N GLY A 101 6.37 -4.02 12.58
CA GLY A 101 7.67 -3.52 13.01
C GLY A 101 8.15 -2.42 12.06
N PHE A 102 8.59 -2.83 10.87
CA PHE A 102 8.85 -1.94 9.73
C PHE A 102 8.25 -2.59 8.48
N PRO A 103 7.16 -2.06 7.93
CA PRO A 103 6.49 -2.64 6.77
C PRO A 103 7.27 -2.36 5.49
N LEU A 104 8.21 -3.23 5.15
CA LEU A 104 9.04 -3.11 3.94
C LEU A 104 8.23 -2.89 2.67
N VAL A 105 7.06 -3.50 2.60
CA VAL A 105 6.12 -3.36 1.49
C VAL A 105 5.82 -1.89 1.14
N LEU A 106 5.87 -0.97 2.14
CA LEU A 106 5.68 0.46 1.90
C LEU A 106 6.89 1.06 1.19
N ALA A 107 8.09 0.84 1.70
CA ALA A 107 9.31 1.34 1.08
C ALA A 107 9.51 0.76 -0.33
N GLU A 108 9.22 -0.55 -0.50
CA GLU A 108 9.25 -1.21 -1.80
C GLU A 108 8.27 -0.55 -2.79
N CYS A 109 6.99 -0.46 -2.44
CA CYS A 109 5.99 0.09 -3.35
C CYS A 109 6.28 1.56 -3.71
N MET A 110 6.74 2.36 -2.74
CA MET A 110 7.14 3.76 -2.94
C MET A 110 8.26 3.90 -3.96
N SER A 111 9.24 2.98 -3.97
CA SER A 111 10.35 3.03 -4.93
C SER A 111 9.91 2.81 -6.39
N PHE A 112 8.73 2.25 -6.59
CA PHE A 112 8.08 2.11 -7.90
C PHE A 112 7.02 3.20 -8.15
N GLY A 113 6.90 4.21 -7.31
CA GLY A 113 5.90 5.26 -7.45
C GLY A 113 4.45 4.79 -7.22
N VAL A 114 4.27 3.77 -6.42
CA VAL A 114 2.95 3.38 -5.93
C VAL A 114 2.63 4.19 -4.69
N VAL A 115 1.50 4.88 -4.68
CA VAL A 115 1.09 5.72 -3.55
C VAL A 115 0.61 4.84 -2.39
N PRO A 116 1.27 4.84 -1.23
CA PRO A 116 0.82 4.07 -0.08
C PRO A 116 -0.37 4.75 0.60
N VAL A 117 -1.36 3.94 0.99
CA VAL A 117 -2.47 4.30 1.88
C VAL A 117 -2.40 3.39 3.10
N VAL A 118 -2.15 3.97 4.27
CA VAL A 118 -1.82 3.21 5.49
C VAL A 118 -2.76 3.58 6.62
N TYR A 119 -3.27 2.58 7.35
CA TYR A 119 -4.03 2.81 8.57
C TYR A 119 -3.08 3.13 9.73
N ASN A 120 -3.35 4.22 10.46
CA ASN A 120 -2.48 4.76 11.52
C ASN A 120 -2.61 3.98 12.84
N SER A 121 -2.38 2.67 12.80
CA SER A 121 -2.53 1.75 13.93
C SER A 121 -1.23 1.44 14.68
N TYR A 122 -0.07 1.85 14.15
CA TYR A 122 1.24 1.61 14.74
C TYR A 122 2.19 2.79 14.53
N ALA A 123 3.17 2.93 15.44
CA ALA A 123 4.02 4.13 15.53
C ALA A 123 4.85 4.43 14.26
N ALA A 124 5.35 3.38 13.57
CA ALA A 124 6.21 3.56 12.40
C ALA A 124 5.52 4.22 11.18
N VAL A 125 4.19 4.36 11.18
CA VAL A 125 3.47 4.98 10.04
C VAL A 125 3.99 6.39 9.79
N GLY A 126 4.08 7.23 10.82
CA GLY A 126 4.54 8.62 10.70
C GLY A 126 6.02 8.78 10.31
N ASP A 127 6.84 7.76 10.59
CA ASP A 127 8.25 7.76 10.18
C ASP A 127 8.41 7.46 8.68
N ILE A 128 7.51 6.63 8.14
CA ILE A 128 7.58 6.18 6.74
C ILE A 128 6.79 7.10 5.82
N ILE A 129 5.59 7.52 6.22
CA ILE A 129 4.66 8.27 5.38
C ILE A 129 4.47 9.69 5.92
N SER A 130 4.66 10.67 5.06
CA SER A 130 4.27 12.07 5.30
C SER A 130 2.88 12.27 4.67
N ASP A 131 1.84 12.28 5.51
CA ASP A 131 0.45 12.33 5.06
C ASP A 131 0.19 13.49 4.08
N GLY A 132 -0.51 13.18 2.99
CA GLY A 132 -0.84 14.13 1.94
C GLY A 132 0.32 14.51 1.01
N LYS A 133 1.56 14.04 1.27
CA LYS A 133 2.75 14.35 0.46
C LYS A 133 3.26 13.14 -0.32
N ASP A 134 3.67 12.11 0.36
CA ASP A 134 4.26 10.90 -0.23
C ASP A 134 3.41 9.64 -0.02
N GLY A 135 2.22 9.82 0.52
CA GLY A 135 1.20 8.80 0.77
C GLY A 135 0.05 9.38 1.56
N ILE A 136 -0.86 8.51 1.95
CA ILE A 136 -2.06 8.85 2.71
C ILE A 136 -2.09 8.06 4.01
N VAL A 137 -2.37 8.74 5.11
CA VAL A 137 -2.56 8.13 6.42
C VAL A 137 -4.05 8.16 6.77
N VAL A 138 -4.67 6.98 6.82
CA VAL A 138 -6.04 6.83 7.32
C VAL A 138 -6.02 6.94 8.83
N PRO A 139 -6.75 7.88 9.45
CA PRO A 139 -6.72 8.11 10.89
C PRO A 139 -7.14 6.88 11.70
N PHE A 140 -6.43 6.64 12.81
CA PHE A 140 -6.84 5.62 13.78
C PHE A 140 -8.18 6.00 14.43
N CYS A 141 -9.06 5.03 14.57
CA CYS A 141 -10.33 5.20 15.25
C CYS A 141 -10.44 4.16 16.39
N PRO A 142 -10.59 4.60 17.66
CA PRO A 142 -10.70 3.68 18.82
C PRO A 142 -11.90 2.73 18.71
N GLU A 143 -12.98 3.16 18.07
CA GLU A 143 -14.19 2.36 17.85
C GLU A 143 -14.04 1.30 16.75
N GLY A 144 -12.85 1.23 16.14
CA GLY A 144 -12.53 0.31 15.06
C GLY A 144 -12.36 0.98 13.70
N TYR A 145 -11.87 0.23 12.74
CA TYR A 145 -11.64 0.70 11.37
C TYR A 145 -12.94 1.15 10.70
N LYS A 146 -12.93 2.33 10.09
CA LYS A 146 -14.06 2.92 9.38
C LYS A 146 -13.81 2.85 7.87
N ALA A 147 -14.32 1.80 7.24
CA ALA A 147 -14.09 1.53 5.82
C ALA A 147 -14.68 2.63 4.90
N ASP A 148 -15.81 3.22 5.28
CA ASP A 148 -16.44 4.34 4.59
C ASP A 148 -15.58 5.61 4.62
N VAL A 149 -14.98 5.93 5.77
CA VAL A 149 -14.04 7.06 5.92
C VAL A 149 -12.78 6.81 5.10
N ALA A 150 -12.21 5.61 5.18
CA ALA A 150 -11.05 5.23 4.38
C ALA A 150 -11.35 5.34 2.87
N ALA A 151 -12.52 4.89 2.45
CA ALA A 151 -12.95 4.98 1.06
C ALA A 151 -13.06 6.44 0.59
N GLN A 152 -13.62 7.35 1.39
CA GLN A 152 -13.68 8.77 1.04
C GLN A 152 -12.28 9.38 0.85
N ILE A 153 -11.33 8.98 1.68
CA ILE A 153 -9.93 9.43 1.59
C ILE A 153 -9.26 8.88 0.33
N VAL A 154 -9.39 7.58 0.07
CA VAL A 154 -8.83 6.91 -1.12
C VAL A 154 -9.44 7.44 -2.42
N ALA A 155 -10.75 7.73 -2.41
CA ALA A 155 -11.46 8.26 -3.57
C ALA A 155 -10.84 9.56 -4.12
N LYS A 156 -10.22 10.39 -3.27
CA LYS A 156 -9.57 11.64 -3.72
C LYS A 156 -8.41 11.35 -4.67
N ILE A 157 -7.49 10.45 -4.27
CA ILE A 157 -6.35 10.08 -5.11
C ILE A 157 -6.74 9.21 -6.32
N MET A 158 -7.90 8.54 -6.26
CA MET A 158 -8.42 7.81 -7.42
C MET A 158 -8.99 8.75 -8.48
N LYS A 159 -9.58 9.89 -8.08
CA LYS A 159 -10.17 10.89 -8.97
C LYS A 159 -9.15 11.82 -9.61
N GLU A 160 -8.11 12.19 -8.88
CA GLU A 160 -7.18 13.26 -9.23
C GLU A 160 -5.84 12.69 -9.71
N ASP A 161 -5.69 12.49 -11.01
CA ASP A 161 -4.48 11.91 -11.61
C ASP A 161 -3.23 12.76 -11.34
N SER A 162 -3.34 14.10 -11.36
CA SER A 162 -2.22 14.99 -11.04
C SER A 162 -1.77 14.84 -9.59
N LEU A 163 -2.70 14.87 -8.63
CA LEU A 163 -2.40 14.69 -7.21
C LEU A 163 -1.71 13.34 -6.97
N ARG A 164 -2.24 12.28 -7.58
CA ARG A 164 -1.65 10.94 -7.45
C ARG A 164 -0.25 10.88 -8.06
N ASN A 165 -0.01 11.53 -9.20
CA ASN A 165 1.30 11.59 -9.82
C ASN A 165 2.31 12.36 -8.95
N ASP A 166 1.92 13.51 -8.40
CA ASP A 166 2.78 14.28 -7.51
C ASP A 166 3.16 13.49 -6.25
N MET A 167 2.20 12.77 -5.65
CA MET A 167 2.46 11.85 -4.55
C MET A 167 3.38 10.69 -4.95
N SER A 168 3.22 10.14 -6.16
CA SER A 168 4.08 9.08 -6.67
C SER A 168 5.54 9.53 -6.76
N LEU A 169 5.79 10.73 -7.28
CA LEU A 169 7.14 11.30 -7.37
C LEU A 169 7.73 11.57 -5.98
N ALA A 170 6.93 12.10 -5.06
CA ALA A 170 7.36 12.31 -3.68
C ALA A 170 7.65 10.98 -2.95
N ALA A 171 6.86 9.95 -3.19
CA ALA A 171 7.07 8.60 -2.65
C ALA A 171 8.39 7.99 -3.14
N ILE A 172 8.71 8.11 -4.43
CA ILE A 172 10.00 7.67 -5.00
C ILE A 172 11.15 8.38 -4.30
N GLU A 173 11.07 9.70 -4.15
CA GLU A 173 12.13 10.46 -3.49
C GLU A 173 12.31 10.01 -2.03
N LYS A 174 11.22 9.85 -1.29
CA LYS A 174 11.24 9.37 0.09
C LYS A 174 11.82 7.96 0.22
N SER A 175 11.53 7.07 -0.73
CA SER A 175 12.00 5.67 -0.70
C SER A 175 13.52 5.54 -0.74
N LYS A 176 14.24 6.52 -1.29
CA LYS A 176 15.71 6.55 -1.32
C LYS A 176 16.33 6.48 0.07
N ASN A 177 15.63 6.97 1.09
CA ASN A 177 16.06 6.89 2.50
C ASN A 177 16.13 5.45 3.01
N TYR A 178 15.54 4.50 2.31
CA TYR A 178 15.49 3.07 2.65
C TYR A 178 16.32 2.22 1.69
N SER A 179 17.13 2.84 0.82
CA SER A 179 18.06 2.14 -0.07
C SER A 179 19.17 1.41 0.71
N VAL A 180 19.76 0.42 0.05
CA VAL A 180 20.92 -0.33 0.61
C VAL A 180 22.01 0.62 1.05
N ASP A 181 22.39 1.53 0.16
CA ASP A 181 23.51 2.45 0.37
C ASP A 181 23.23 3.42 1.53
N GLU A 182 22.02 3.98 1.60
CA GLU A 182 21.64 4.91 2.65
C GLU A 182 21.61 4.23 4.02
N ILE A 183 21.04 3.04 4.11
CA ILE A 183 21.03 2.24 5.35
C ILE A 183 22.46 1.86 5.76
N TYR A 184 23.29 1.42 4.81
CA TYR A 184 24.67 1.10 5.06
C TYR A 184 25.46 2.32 5.59
N ASN A 185 25.31 3.48 4.95
CA ASN A 185 25.99 4.70 5.36
C ASN A 185 25.62 5.12 6.79
N ARG A 186 24.33 5.09 7.13
CA ARG A 186 23.85 5.38 8.50
C ARG A 186 24.44 4.41 9.54
N TRP A 187 24.51 3.12 9.23
CA TRP A 187 25.15 2.15 10.11
C TRP A 187 26.64 2.45 10.28
N MET A 188 27.34 2.78 9.20
CA MET A 188 28.77 3.10 9.26
C MET A 188 29.06 4.39 10.06
N GLU A 189 28.17 5.38 9.99
CA GLU A 189 28.27 6.59 10.81
C GLU A 189 28.13 6.27 12.31
N ILE A 190 27.12 5.47 12.68
CA ILE A 190 26.91 5.04 14.07
C ILE A 190 28.14 4.27 14.59
N LEU A 191 28.63 3.30 13.82
CA LEU A 191 29.77 2.46 14.21
C LEU A 191 31.08 3.24 14.36
N ARG A 192 31.26 4.33 13.57
CA ARG A 192 32.44 5.21 13.68
C ARG A 192 32.37 6.17 14.87
N ALA A 193 31.17 6.40 15.40
CA ALA A 193 30.94 7.28 16.55
C ALA A 193 31.06 6.54 17.90
N LEU A 194 31.17 5.21 17.89
CA LEU A 194 31.41 4.35 19.08
C LEU A 194 32.91 4.17 19.33
#